data_a8c4a0124fcf79eb58105ee08ce18803
#
_entry.id   a8c4a0124fcf79eb58105ee08ce18803
#
_cell.length_a   1.000
_cell.length_b   1.000
_cell.length_c   1.000
_cell.angle_alpha   90.00
_cell.angle_beta   90.00
_cell.angle_gamma   90.00
#
_symmetry.space_group_name_H-M   'P 1'
#
loop_
_entity.id
_entity.type
_entity.pdbx_description
1 polymer ?
#
loop_
_entity_poly.entity_id
_entity_poly.type
_entity_poly.pdbx_seq_one_letter_code
_entity_poly.pdbx_strand_id
1 'polypeptide(L)'
;MKTPTVLKNNFGFTLVQAVFILVVLALLGIVMMRMIGVQSSTSLFALQGSRAYQAARSGLEWGAARAGAGNSCNGTMTIEDFNVAVTCTSQQFTEGPVGPYAVFRIQATATFGSYGSPDFISRKAEMKVGFP
;
A
#
# COMPACT_ATOMS: atom_id res chain seq x y z
N MET A 1 -46.56 7.31 65.55
CA MET A 1 -47.10 7.79 64.26
C MET A 1 -46.09 7.46 63.15
N LYS A 2 -46.37 6.48 62.32
CA LYS A 2 -45.53 6.13 61.17
C LYS A 2 -46.00 6.97 59.98
N THR A 3 -45.12 7.83 59.47
CA THR A 3 -45.33 8.56 58.21
C THR A 3 -45.25 7.59 57.06
N PRO A 4 -46.23 7.55 56.15
CA PRO A 4 -46.12 6.69 54.96
C PRO A 4 -45.10 7.28 54.01
N THR A 5 -44.04 6.48 53.68
CA THR A 5 -43.11 6.76 52.58
C THR A 5 -43.86 6.65 51.27
N VAL A 6 -44.13 7.76 50.63
CA VAL A 6 -44.71 7.81 49.29
C VAL A 6 -43.60 7.35 48.35
N LEU A 7 -43.70 6.12 47.88
CA LEU A 7 -42.90 5.61 46.75
C LEU A 7 -43.31 6.39 45.51
N LYS A 8 -42.48 7.37 45.16
CA LYS A 8 -42.62 8.16 43.96
C LYS A 8 -42.26 7.27 42.77
N ASN A 9 -43.28 6.78 42.07
CA ASN A 9 -43.12 5.96 40.88
C ASN A 9 -42.51 6.81 39.75
N ASN A 10 -41.21 6.66 39.51
CA ASN A 10 -40.49 7.30 38.41
C ASN A 10 -40.42 6.42 37.15
N PHE A 11 -41.45 5.58 36.92
CA PHE A 11 -41.45 4.64 35.81
C PHE A 11 -41.42 5.30 34.43
N GLY A 12 -41.93 6.52 34.24
CA GLY A 12 -41.90 7.22 32.96
C GLY A 12 -40.52 7.71 32.54
N PHE A 13 -39.69 8.12 33.54
CA PHE A 13 -38.35 8.64 33.28
C PHE A 13 -37.35 7.53 32.88
N THR A 14 -37.46 6.35 33.47
CA THR A 14 -36.59 5.22 33.17
C THR A 14 -36.83 4.65 31.78
N LEU A 15 -38.06 4.65 31.26
CA LEU A 15 -38.38 4.18 29.92
C LEU A 15 -37.78 5.10 28.86
N VAL A 16 -37.92 6.41 28.99
CA VAL A 16 -37.32 7.40 28.06
C VAL A 16 -35.81 7.29 28.07
N GLN A 17 -35.20 7.12 29.24
CA GLN A 17 -33.75 6.94 29.37
C GLN A 17 -33.28 5.64 28.72
N ALA A 18 -34.01 4.52 28.87
CA ALA A 18 -33.69 3.27 28.28
C ALA A 18 -33.73 3.35 26.74
N VAL A 19 -34.78 3.97 26.18
CA VAL A 19 -34.89 4.18 24.72
C VAL A 19 -33.75 5.08 24.21
N PHE A 20 -33.40 6.15 24.92
CA PHE A 20 -32.30 7.02 24.56
C PHE A 20 -30.97 6.27 24.50
N ILE A 21 -30.66 5.46 25.52
CA ILE A 21 -29.43 4.63 25.55
C ILE A 21 -29.41 3.66 24.39
N LEU A 22 -30.52 2.99 24.08
CA LEU A 22 -30.59 2.07 22.95
C LEU A 22 -30.33 2.76 21.60
N VAL A 23 -30.91 3.94 21.38
CA VAL A 23 -30.68 4.74 20.18
C VAL A 23 -29.22 5.15 20.05
N VAL A 24 -28.61 5.62 21.14
CA VAL A 24 -27.18 6.01 21.14
C VAL A 24 -26.28 4.82 20.86
N LEU A 25 -26.54 3.67 21.49
CA LEU A 25 -25.76 2.45 21.23
C LEU A 25 -25.91 1.95 19.79
N ALA A 26 -27.13 2.01 19.23
CA ALA A 26 -27.35 1.64 17.83
C ALA A 26 -26.58 2.54 16.86
N LEU A 27 -26.56 3.86 17.08
CA LEU A 27 -25.80 4.81 16.27
C LEU A 27 -24.29 4.57 16.37
N LEU A 28 -23.77 4.33 17.58
CA LEU A 28 -22.36 3.99 17.78
C LEU A 28 -21.98 2.69 17.08
N GLY A 29 -22.85 1.67 17.11
CA GLY A 29 -22.63 0.39 16.42
C GLY A 29 -22.51 0.55 14.91
N ILE A 30 -23.36 1.39 14.31
CA ILE A 30 -23.30 1.67 12.86
C ILE A 30 -21.98 2.35 12.49
N VAL A 31 -21.53 3.31 13.29
CA VAL A 31 -20.24 4.00 13.05
C VAL A 31 -19.06 3.04 13.14
N MET A 32 -19.05 2.14 14.13
CA MET A 32 -17.99 1.13 14.28
C MET A 32 -17.94 0.18 13.09
N MET A 33 -19.08 -0.28 12.57
CA MET A 33 -19.11 -1.15 11.38
C MET A 33 -18.52 -0.47 10.15
N ARG A 34 -18.75 0.82 9.95
CA ARG A 34 -18.15 1.57 8.84
C ARG A 34 -16.64 1.70 8.98
N MET A 35 -16.11 1.91 10.18
CA MET A 35 -14.67 2.01 10.42
C MET A 35 -13.95 0.68 10.15
N ILE A 36 -14.53 -0.46 10.51
CA ILE A 36 -13.95 -1.78 10.26
C ILE A 36 -13.83 -2.04 8.75
N GLY A 37 -14.83 -1.68 7.95
CA GLY A 37 -14.79 -1.84 6.50
C GLY A 37 -13.66 -1.04 5.84
N VAL A 38 -13.43 0.19 6.27
CA VAL A 38 -12.32 1.04 5.75
C VAL A 38 -10.95 0.49 6.14
N GLN A 39 -10.78 0.02 7.36
CA GLN A 39 -9.52 -0.57 7.81
C GLN A 39 -9.18 -1.86 7.05
N SER A 40 -10.14 -2.69 6.77
CA SER A 40 -9.95 -3.93 6.02
C SER A 40 -9.46 -3.66 4.58
N SER A 41 -10.08 -2.73 3.87
CA SER A 41 -9.65 -2.36 2.52
C SER A 41 -8.25 -1.72 2.51
N THR A 42 -7.95 -0.84 3.46
CA THR A 42 -6.64 -0.20 3.56
C THR A 42 -5.51 -1.22 3.81
N SER A 43 -5.74 -2.23 4.64
CA SER A 43 -4.75 -3.28 4.91
C SER A 43 -4.48 -4.16 3.69
N LEU A 44 -5.49 -4.46 2.89
CA LEU A 44 -5.34 -5.20 1.63
C LEU A 44 -4.50 -4.42 0.61
N PHE A 45 -4.77 -3.13 0.42
CA PHE A 45 -3.98 -2.29 -0.48
C PHE A 45 -2.53 -2.12 -0.01
N ALA A 46 -2.29 -2.04 1.30
CA ALA A 46 -0.93 -2.01 1.85
C ALA A 46 -0.17 -3.31 1.56
N LEU A 47 -0.81 -4.46 1.71
CA LEU A 47 -0.21 -5.76 1.40
C LEU A 47 0.10 -5.91 -0.09
N GLN A 48 -0.84 -5.55 -0.96
CA GLN A 48 -0.64 -5.57 -2.40
C GLN A 48 0.43 -4.56 -2.84
N GLY A 49 0.49 -3.38 -2.21
CA GLY A 49 1.54 -2.40 -2.42
C GLY A 49 2.94 -2.91 -2.06
N SER A 50 3.07 -3.71 -0.99
CA SER A 50 4.33 -4.34 -0.62
C SER A 50 4.75 -5.43 -1.60
N ARG A 51 3.82 -6.24 -2.09
CA ARG A 51 4.08 -7.23 -3.16
C ARG A 51 4.52 -6.57 -4.47
N ALA A 52 3.84 -5.50 -4.90
CA ALA A 52 4.23 -4.72 -6.07
C ALA A 52 5.65 -4.15 -5.93
N TYR A 53 6.02 -3.68 -4.74
CA TYR A 53 7.37 -3.21 -4.46
C TYR A 53 8.40 -4.34 -4.56
N GLN A 54 8.11 -5.53 -4.04
CA GLN A 54 8.98 -6.70 -4.16
C GLN A 54 9.15 -7.12 -5.63
N ALA A 55 8.07 -7.10 -6.41
CA ALA A 55 8.13 -7.38 -7.85
C ALA A 55 9.00 -6.35 -8.58
N ALA A 56 8.86 -5.05 -8.29
CA ALA A 56 9.70 -4.00 -8.85
C ALA A 56 11.18 -4.21 -8.47
N ARG A 57 11.47 -4.58 -7.22
CA ARG A 57 12.82 -4.87 -6.76
C ARG A 57 13.44 -6.06 -7.50
N SER A 58 12.69 -7.14 -7.71
CA SER A 58 13.14 -8.27 -8.51
C SER A 58 13.45 -7.85 -9.95
N GLY A 59 12.67 -6.94 -10.53
CA GLY A 59 12.94 -6.35 -11.84
C GLY A 59 14.26 -5.55 -11.87
N LEU A 60 14.58 -4.81 -10.79
CA LEU A 60 15.87 -4.11 -10.68
C LEU A 60 17.06 -5.09 -10.65
N GLU A 61 16.97 -6.16 -9.89
CA GLU A 61 18.00 -7.19 -9.79
C GLU A 61 18.24 -7.87 -11.15
N TRP A 62 17.16 -8.18 -11.86
CA TRP A 62 17.25 -8.69 -13.23
C TRP A 62 17.94 -7.69 -14.18
N GLY A 63 17.54 -6.40 -14.12
CA GLY A 63 18.14 -5.35 -14.94
C GLY A 63 19.63 -5.16 -14.64
N ALA A 64 20.02 -5.19 -13.36
CA ALA A 64 21.42 -5.09 -12.92
C ALA A 64 22.26 -6.26 -13.41
N ALA A 65 21.76 -7.49 -13.32
CA ALA A 65 22.45 -8.68 -13.81
C ALA A 65 22.68 -8.61 -15.33
N ARG A 66 21.70 -8.13 -16.09
CA ARG A 66 21.85 -7.96 -17.54
C ARG A 66 22.80 -6.84 -17.92
N ALA A 67 22.74 -5.71 -17.21
CA ALA A 67 23.67 -4.59 -17.40
C ALA A 67 25.12 -5.02 -17.13
N GLY A 68 25.35 -5.77 -16.03
CA GLY A 68 26.67 -6.31 -15.70
C GLY A 68 27.20 -7.34 -16.71
N ALA A 69 26.32 -8.06 -17.39
CA ALA A 69 26.67 -8.98 -18.47
C ALA A 69 26.83 -8.29 -19.84
N GLY A 70 26.71 -6.96 -19.90
CA GLY A 70 26.83 -6.21 -21.19
C GLY A 70 25.60 -6.35 -22.09
N ASN A 71 24.51 -6.90 -21.61
CA ASN A 71 23.28 -7.09 -22.37
C ASN A 71 22.31 -5.92 -22.18
N SER A 72 21.34 -5.79 -23.10
CA SER A 72 20.24 -4.84 -22.94
C SER A 72 19.47 -5.14 -21.67
N CYS A 73 19.34 -4.14 -20.79
CA CYS A 73 18.61 -4.24 -19.54
C CYS A 73 17.18 -3.68 -19.61
N ASN A 74 16.73 -3.28 -20.80
CA ASN A 74 15.33 -2.93 -21.02
C ASN A 74 14.52 -4.19 -21.26
N GLY A 75 13.35 -4.29 -20.64
CA GLY A 75 12.48 -5.43 -20.83
C GLY A 75 11.22 -5.36 -19.98
N THR A 76 10.31 -6.25 -20.28
CA THR A 76 9.07 -6.46 -19.51
C THR A 76 8.99 -7.92 -19.09
N MET A 77 8.51 -8.15 -17.89
CA MET A 77 8.30 -9.49 -17.34
C MET A 77 7.08 -9.50 -16.44
N THR A 78 6.51 -10.67 -16.24
CA THR A 78 5.43 -10.87 -15.27
C THR A 78 6.02 -11.57 -14.05
N ILE A 79 5.87 -10.98 -12.89
CA ILE A 79 6.30 -11.54 -11.60
C ILE A 79 5.06 -11.67 -10.73
N GLU A 80 4.68 -12.88 -10.40
CA GLU A 80 3.37 -13.20 -9.84
C GLU A 80 2.28 -12.64 -10.78
N ASP A 81 1.43 -11.74 -10.27
CA ASP A 81 0.37 -11.10 -11.05
C ASP A 81 0.73 -9.67 -11.51
N PHE A 82 1.97 -9.24 -11.27
CA PHE A 82 2.43 -7.90 -11.60
C PHE A 82 3.18 -7.86 -12.93
N ASN A 83 2.81 -6.91 -13.78
CA ASN A 83 3.59 -6.59 -14.98
C ASN A 83 4.72 -5.63 -14.58
N VAL A 84 5.94 -6.08 -14.74
CA VAL A 84 7.15 -5.33 -14.37
C VAL A 84 7.86 -4.85 -15.63
N ALA A 85 7.86 -3.55 -15.85
CA ALA A 85 8.62 -2.89 -16.91
C ALA A 85 9.93 -2.37 -16.35
N VAL A 86 11.04 -2.79 -16.96
CA VAL A 86 12.41 -2.36 -16.60
C VAL A 86 12.97 -1.49 -17.70
N THR A 87 13.47 -0.32 -17.32
CA THR A 87 14.15 0.62 -18.23
C THR A 87 15.50 0.99 -17.67
N CYS A 88 16.50 1.08 -18.55
CA CYS A 88 17.87 1.42 -18.20
C CYS A 88 18.39 2.55 -19.06
N THR A 89 19.16 3.43 -18.44
CA THR A 89 19.98 4.43 -19.10
C THR A 89 21.41 4.32 -18.60
N SER A 90 22.39 4.41 -19.50
CA SER A 90 23.80 4.38 -19.15
C SER A 90 24.47 5.74 -19.38
N GLN A 91 25.35 6.11 -18.49
CA GLN A 91 26.24 7.27 -18.63
C GLN A 91 27.66 6.80 -18.38
N GLN A 92 28.59 7.28 -19.24
CA GLN A 92 30.03 7.04 -19.07
C GLN A 92 30.66 8.21 -18.33
N PHE A 93 31.51 7.88 -17.39
CA PHE A 93 32.31 8.85 -16.62
C PHE A 93 33.77 8.47 -16.75
N THR A 94 34.62 9.51 -16.80
CA THR A 94 36.08 9.35 -16.78
C THR A 94 36.61 10.23 -15.65
N GLU A 95 37.25 9.65 -14.69
CA GLU A 95 37.79 10.35 -13.52
C GLU A 95 39.32 10.11 -13.42
N GLY A 96 40.10 11.13 -13.77
CA GLY A 96 41.53 11.12 -13.59
C GLY A 96 42.22 9.90 -14.23
N PRO A 97 43.06 9.16 -13.45
CA PRO A 97 43.77 7.98 -13.93
C PRO A 97 42.89 6.73 -13.97
N VAL A 98 41.67 6.81 -13.41
CA VAL A 98 40.70 5.71 -13.51
C VAL A 98 40.08 5.74 -14.89
N GLY A 99 40.18 4.64 -15.65
CA GLY A 99 39.60 4.55 -16.99
C GLY A 99 38.09 4.80 -17.03
N PRO A 100 37.51 4.94 -18.21
CA PRO A 100 36.08 5.17 -18.34
C PRO A 100 35.29 4.02 -17.71
N TYR A 101 34.32 4.38 -16.85
CA TYR A 101 33.38 3.44 -16.27
C TYR A 101 31.95 3.84 -16.61
N ALA A 102 31.07 2.88 -16.72
CA ALA A 102 29.67 3.10 -17.04
C ALA A 102 28.81 3.03 -15.76
N VAL A 103 27.98 4.04 -15.55
CA VAL A 103 26.95 4.03 -14.50
C VAL A 103 25.60 3.81 -15.16
N PHE A 104 24.93 2.77 -14.76
CA PHE A 104 23.58 2.43 -15.20
C PHE A 104 22.57 2.92 -14.18
N ARG A 105 21.58 3.65 -14.67
CA ARG A 105 20.39 4.00 -13.92
C ARG A 105 19.28 3.06 -14.36
N ILE A 106 18.84 2.20 -13.47
CA ILE A 106 17.85 1.17 -13.72
C ILE A 106 16.58 1.55 -12.98
N GLN A 107 15.44 1.55 -13.68
CA GLN A 107 14.13 1.79 -13.12
C GLN A 107 13.25 0.59 -13.41
N ALA A 108 12.55 0.09 -12.40
CA ALA A 108 11.55 -0.95 -12.55
C ALA A 108 10.21 -0.46 -12.02
N THR A 109 9.17 -0.64 -12.82
CA THR A 109 7.80 -0.27 -12.46
C THR A 109 6.93 -1.52 -12.51
N ALA A 110 6.40 -1.92 -11.35
CA ALA A 110 5.44 -3.01 -11.23
C ALA A 110 4.03 -2.46 -11.22
N THR A 111 3.17 -2.99 -12.08
CA THR A 111 1.77 -2.58 -12.21
C THR A 111 0.85 -3.78 -12.13
N PHE A 112 -0.31 -3.60 -11.50
CA PHE A 112 -1.40 -4.55 -11.44
C PHE A 112 -2.71 -3.83 -11.79
N GLY A 113 -3.56 -4.48 -12.57
CA GLY A 113 -4.82 -3.90 -13.02
C GLY A 113 -4.66 -2.85 -14.12
N SER A 114 -5.75 -2.24 -14.51
CA SER A 114 -5.81 -1.19 -15.53
C SER A 114 -5.84 0.19 -14.88
N TYR A 115 -5.14 1.15 -15.48
CA TYR A 115 -5.17 2.53 -15.00
C TYR A 115 -6.59 3.06 -14.94
N GLY A 116 -6.99 3.61 -13.78
CA GLY A 116 -8.35 4.10 -13.53
C GLY A 116 -9.29 3.06 -12.92
N SER A 117 -8.89 1.79 -12.78
CA SER A 117 -9.66 0.79 -12.02
C SER A 117 -9.40 0.93 -10.51
N PRO A 118 -10.38 0.57 -9.65
CA PRO A 118 -10.20 0.63 -8.20
C PRO A 118 -9.10 -0.31 -7.69
N ASP A 119 -8.73 -1.32 -8.46
CA ASP A 119 -7.70 -2.31 -8.12
C ASP A 119 -6.33 -1.97 -8.71
N PHE A 120 -6.19 -0.79 -9.36
CA PHE A 120 -4.92 -0.39 -9.95
C PHE A 120 -3.86 -0.11 -8.88
N ILE A 121 -2.75 -0.82 -8.99
CA ILE A 121 -1.58 -0.65 -8.13
C ILE A 121 -0.36 -0.44 -9.00
N SER A 122 0.43 0.56 -8.66
CA SER A 122 1.72 0.82 -9.31
C SER A 122 2.78 1.14 -8.27
N ARG A 123 3.94 0.50 -8.40
CA ARG A 123 5.13 0.80 -7.58
C ARG A 123 6.34 0.90 -8.48
N LYS A 124 7.12 1.94 -8.26
CA LYS A 124 8.37 2.20 -8.98
C LYS A 124 9.53 2.13 -8.01
N ALA A 125 10.57 1.45 -8.43
CA ALA A 125 11.85 1.43 -7.73
C ALA A 125 12.97 1.80 -8.71
N GLU A 126 14.04 2.38 -8.20
CA GLU A 126 15.19 2.85 -9.00
C GLU A 126 16.48 2.49 -8.27
N MET A 127 17.50 2.13 -9.04
CA MET A 127 18.84 1.94 -8.54
C MET A 127 19.88 2.46 -9.54
N LYS A 128 21.04 2.81 -9.03
CA LYS A 128 22.23 3.14 -9.83
C LYS A 128 23.32 2.13 -9.54
N VAL A 129 23.92 1.59 -10.60
CA VAL A 129 24.98 0.60 -10.52
C VAL A 129 26.10 1.01 -11.44
N GLY A 130 27.33 1.05 -10.93
CA GLY A 130 28.54 1.28 -11.71
C GLY A 130 29.25 -0.04 -12.00
N PHE A 131 29.69 -0.22 -13.24
CA PHE A 131 30.55 -1.35 -13.63
C PHE A 131 31.86 -0.79 -14.21
N PRO A 132 32.96 -1.36 -13.76
CA PRO A 132 34.29 -0.98 -14.28
C PRO A 132 34.48 -1.38 -15.74
#